data_4d6a18c2574b4d86483153ded1a742fa
#
_entry.id   4d6a18c2574b4d86483153ded1a742fa
#
_cell.length_a   1.000
_cell.length_b   1.000
_cell.length_c   1.000
_cell.angle_alpha   90.00
_cell.angle_beta   90.00
_cell.angle_gamma   90.00
#
_symmetry.space_group_name_H-M   'P 1'
#
loop_
_entity.id
_entity.type
_entity.pdbx_description
1 polymer ?
#
loop_
_entity_poly.entity_id
_entity_poly.type
_entity_poly.pdbx_seq_one_letter_code
_entity_poly.pdbx_strand_id
1 'polypeptide(L)'
;MGWMLAMLSIWFGGAPAAARAVEDVRVSDDRIVVRFDDPVGAAAAFLLGGPDRIAVDIDGAVPGGRRSTGGPVAGVRLGARGADGARIVFDLAEPAVVTGGRFSDHGRKLTINLRRVDPDRFLRATTAGRMRFSTGLVAAASVPVSSSAAMIVDRRATVSVPVPARRGGIALPRVQGDADRPLVVIDAGHGGHDPGAISPHSGAREKDLTLKAARAMRDALLDGGRVRVALTRDRDEFLVLQERYAIARRLGASLFISVHCDSAENPNATGASIYTLSEVASDREAARLAARENKADILAGVDLGKQSADISSILIDLTQRETMNASAGFARLLGREAQGQVPLKPNYHRMASLMVLKAPDLPSILFETGYISNEADAERLESAEGRRAIAQSVRRAVEVYFARRMAAR
;
A
#
# COMPACT_ATOMS: atom_id res chain seq x y z
N MET A 1 64.24 -2.36 35.58
CA MET A 1 62.97 -2.28 36.38
C MET A 1 62.01 -1.36 35.66
N GLY A 2 61.13 -1.91 34.84
CA GLY A 2 60.13 -1.15 34.10
C GLY A 2 58.77 -1.79 34.34
N TRP A 3 57.88 -1.03 34.96
CA TRP A 3 56.50 -1.45 35.27
C TRP A 3 55.61 -1.15 34.07
N MET A 4 55.04 -2.21 33.51
CA MET A 4 54.04 -2.16 32.45
C MET A 4 52.65 -2.08 33.12
N LEU A 5 52.00 -0.95 33.02
CA LEU A 5 50.60 -0.78 33.43
C LEU A 5 49.69 -1.33 32.31
N ALA A 6 49.01 -2.43 32.57
CA ALA A 6 47.94 -2.92 31.69
C ALA A 6 46.65 -2.15 31.93
N MET A 7 46.21 -1.35 30.96
CA MET A 7 44.89 -0.75 30.94
C MET A 7 43.84 -1.78 30.56
N LEU A 8 43.01 -2.15 31.53
CA LEU A 8 41.86 -3.04 31.32
C LEU A 8 40.69 -2.17 30.81
N SER A 9 40.45 -2.21 29.49
CA SER A 9 39.29 -1.58 28.88
C SER A 9 38.03 -2.42 29.14
N ILE A 10 37.18 -2.02 30.07
CA ILE A 10 35.88 -2.65 30.32
C ILE A 10 34.94 -2.16 29.22
N TRP A 11 34.69 -3.03 28.24
CA TRP A 11 33.61 -2.85 27.26
C TRP A 11 32.26 -3.13 27.96
N PHE A 12 31.51 -2.10 28.30
CA PHE A 12 30.09 -2.23 28.60
C PHE A 12 29.36 -2.50 27.28
N GLY A 13 29.26 -3.76 26.91
CA GLY A 13 28.31 -4.19 25.90
C GLY A 13 26.89 -3.99 26.45
N GLY A 14 26.24 -2.90 26.09
CA GLY A 14 24.82 -2.74 26.36
C GLY A 14 24.07 -3.88 25.70
N ALA A 15 23.37 -4.71 26.47
CA ALA A 15 22.47 -5.71 25.94
C ALA A 15 21.45 -4.99 25.03
N PRO A 16 21.13 -5.52 23.85
CA PRO A 16 20.07 -4.94 22.99
C PRO A 16 18.79 -4.86 23.84
N ALA A 17 18.17 -3.67 23.90
CA ALA A 17 16.90 -3.50 24.59
C ALA A 17 15.92 -4.54 24.02
N ALA A 18 15.38 -5.39 24.90
CA ALA A 18 14.41 -6.41 24.50
C ALA A 18 13.27 -5.72 23.76
N ALA A 19 12.99 -6.16 22.53
CA ALA A 19 11.93 -5.57 21.71
C ALA A 19 10.59 -5.84 22.41
N ARG A 20 9.86 -4.77 22.74
CA ARG A 20 8.55 -4.81 23.40
C ARG A 20 7.54 -5.49 22.48
N ALA A 21 6.94 -6.61 22.90
CA ALA A 21 6.00 -7.33 22.07
C ALA A 21 4.54 -6.99 22.39
N VAL A 22 3.70 -6.96 21.37
CA VAL A 22 2.26 -7.03 21.57
C VAL A 22 1.93 -8.44 22.09
N GLU A 23 1.40 -8.54 23.31
CA GLU A 23 1.10 -9.81 23.98
C GLU A 23 -0.32 -10.30 23.68
N ASP A 24 -1.30 -9.38 23.69
CA ASP A 24 -2.71 -9.72 23.53
C ASP A 24 -3.51 -8.54 22.96
N VAL A 25 -4.43 -8.84 22.05
CA VAL A 25 -5.37 -7.88 21.47
C VAL A 25 -6.78 -8.41 21.62
N ARG A 26 -7.60 -7.69 22.37
CA ARG A 26 -9.02 -8.02 22.60
C ARG A 26 -9.92 -6.92 22.08
N VAL A 27 -10.97 -7.32 21.39
CA VAL A 27 -11.98 -6.41 20.87
C VAL A 27 -13.34 -6.74 21.49
N SER A 28 -14.05 -5.72 21.92
CA SER A 28 -15.45 -5.78 22.35
C SER A 28 -16.29 -4.77 21.57
N ASP A 29 -17.58 -4.64 21.90
CA ASP A 29 -18.52 -3.78 21.18
C ASP A 29 -18.09 -2.30 21.13
N ASP A 30 -17.49 -1.82 22.20
CA ASP A 30 -17.19 -0.40 22.44
C ASP A 30 -15.71 -0.09 22.60
N ARG A 31 -14.83 -1.11 22.58
CA ARG A 31 -13.39 -0.87 22.84
C ARG A 31 -12.46 -1.93 22.26
N ILE A 32 -11.24 -1.50 22.03
CA ILE A 32 -10.08 -2.34 21.75
C ILE A 32 -9.14 -2.23 22.96
N VAL A 33 -8.61 -3.36 23.40
CA VAL A 33 -7.60 -3.44 24.46
C VAL A 33 -6.37 -4.14 23.89
N VAL A 34 -5.22 -3.45 23.93
CA VAL A 34 -3.91 -4.00 23.55
C VAL A 34 -3.06 -4.12 24.81
N ARG A 35 -2.45 -5.28 25.03
CA ARG A 35 -1.50 -5.54 26.12
C ARG A 35 -0.12 -5.75 25.54
N PHE A 36 0.88 -5.29 26.27
CA PHE A 36 2.30 -5.38 25.94
C PHE A 36 3.04 -6.10 27.05
N ASP A 37 4.06 -6.86 26.71
CA ASP A 37 4.96 -7.54 27.66
C ASP A 37 5.82 -6.53 28.43
N ASP A 38 6.11 -5.36 27.80
CA ASP A 38 6.88 -4.27 28.40
C ASP A 38 6.27 -2.88 28.08
N PRO A 39 6.53 -1.83 28.89
CA PRO A 39 5.90 -0.52 28.70
C PRO A 39 6.14 0.09 27.31
N VAL A 40 5.08 0.59 26.70
CA VAL A 40 5.07 1.34 25.45
C VAL A 40 4.76 2.80 25.73
N GLY A 41 5.49 3.73 25.11
CA GLY A 41 5.38 5.17 25.35
C GLY A 41 4.33 5.88 24.53
N ALA A 42 4.11 5.45 23.28
CA ALA A 42 3.26 6.15 22.34
C ALA A 42 2.56 5.18 21.35
N ALA A 43 1.35 5.59 20.95
CA ALA A 43 0.60 4.96 19.88
C ALA A 43 -0.26 5.99 19.12
N ALA A 44 -0.69 5.67 17.92
CA ALA A 44 -1.58 6.51 17.13
C ALA A 44 -2.62 5.67 16.39
N ALA A 45 -3.91 6.06 16.47
CA ALA A 45 -4.98 5.44 15.71
C ALA A 45 -5.45 6.33 14.57
N PHE A 46 -5.85 5.74 13.45
CA PHE A 46 -6.44 6.41 12.30
C PHE A 46 -7.36 5.48 11.51
N LEU A 47 -8.21 6.08 10.68
CA LEU A 47 -9.21 5.37 9.90
C LEU A 47 -8.79 5.27 8.44
N LEU A 48 -9.13 4.15 7.81
CA LEU A 48 -8.93 3.88 6.39
C LEU A 48 -10.24 3.35 5.80
N GLY A 49 -10.64 3.91 4.68
CA GLY A 49 -11.78 3.42 3.90
C GLY A 49 -11.37 2.45 2.81
N GLY A 50 -12.32 1.61 2.38
CA GLY A 50 -12.25 0.74 1.23
C GLY A 50 -11.26 -0.44 1.27
N PRO A 51 -11.46 -1.47 2.09
CA PRO A 51 -12.53 -1.65 3.06
C PRO A 51 -12.32 -0.81 4.32
N ASP A 52 -13.39 -0.66 5.12
CA ASP A 52 -13.34 0.12 6.34
C ASP A 52 -12.45 -0.53 7.40
N ARG A 53 -11.49 0.25 7.94
CA ARG A 53 -10.47 -0.24 8.87
C ARG A 53 -10.09 0.82 9.89
N ILE A 54 -9.69 0.33 11.07
CA ILE A 54 -8.94 1.12 12.04
C ILE A 54 -7.50 0.61 12.03
N ALA A 55 -6.53 1.49 11.84
CA ALA A 55 -5.13 1.16 12.00
C ALA A 55 -4.59 1.82 13.27
N VAL A 56 -3.80 1.06 14.03
CA VAL A 56 -3.14 1.53 15.26
C VAL A 56 -1.65 1.28 15.11
N ASP A 57 -0.88 2.35 15.08
CA ASP A 57 0.56 2.33 15.10
C ASP A 57 1.07 2.41 16.53
N ILE A 58 2.06 1.60 16.85
CA ILE A 58 2.66 1.49 18.18
C ILE A 58 4.16 1.62 18.02
N ASP A 59 4.72 2.67 18.59
CA ASP A 59 6.14 2.96 18.49
C ASP A 59 6.94 2.10 19.49
N GLY A 60 8.06 1.55 19.03
CA GLY A 60 8.95 0.73 19.86
C GLY A 60 8.39 -0.65 20.22
N ALA A 61 7.41 -1.18 19.47
CA ALA A 61 6.85 -2.51 19.70
C ALA A 61 7.05 -3.43 18.49
N VAL A 62 7.09 -4.73 18.73
CA VAL A 62 7.09 -5.75 17.68
C VAL A 62 5.75 -6.48 17.63
N PRO A 63 5.30 -6.91 16.44
CA PRO A 63 4.06 -7.68 16.32
C PRO A 63 4.17 -9.04 16.98
N GLY A 64 3.12 -9.47 17.70
CA GLY A 64 3.07 -10.75 18.40
C GLY A 64 1.70 -11.04 19.00
N GLY A 65 1.63 -12.04 19.85
CA GLY A 65 0.53 -12.33 20.75
C GLY A 65 -0.75 -12.88 20.15
N ARG A 66 -1.72 -13.05 21.05
CA ARG A 66 -3.07 -13.56 20.73
C ARG A 66 -3.97 -12.42 20.27
N ARG A 67 -4.98 -12.74 19.47
CA ARG A 67 -5.93 -11.79 18.91
C ARG A 67 -7.34 -12.34 18.99
N SER A 68 -8.27 -11.51 19.40
CA SER A 68 -9.70 -11.81 19.30
C SER A 68 -10.43 -10.71 18.56
N THR A 69 -11.44 -11.08 17.80
CA THR A 69 -12.40 -10.17 17.16
C THR A 69 -13.64 -10.03 18.03
N GLY A 70 -14.42 -8.98 17.80
CA GLY A 70 -15.68 -8.75 18.47
C GLY A 70 -16.29 -7.41 18.10
N GLY A 71 -17.53 -7.18 18.45
CA GLY A 71 -18.23 -5.95 18.12
C GLY A 71 -18.20 -5.61 16.64
N PRO A 72 -17.80 -4.39 16.25
CA PRO A 72 -17.74 -3.97 14.85
C PRO A 72 -16.55 -4.54 14.07
N VAL A 73 -15.65 -5.33 14.69
CA VAL A 73 -14.41 -5.81 14.09
C VAL A 73 -14.52 -7.25 13.62
N ALA A 74 -14.38 -7.47 12.31
CA ALA A 74 -14.40 -8.79 11.68
C ALA A 74 -13.02 -9.47 11.68
N GLY A 75 -11.93 -8.69 11.66
CA GLY A 75 -10.57 -9.23 11.58
C GLY A 75 -9.54 -8.36 12.29
N VAL A 76 -8.48 -9.00 12.82
CA VAL A 76 -7.35 -8.32 13.45
C VAL A 76 -6.06 -8.83 12.83
N ARG A 77 -5.27 -7.92 12.25
CA ARG A 77 -3.98 -8.21 11.61
C ARG A 77 -2.87 -7.41 12.29
N LEU A 78 -1.71 -8.05 12.49
CA LEU A 78 -0.52 -7.40 13.02
C LEU A 78 0.63 -7.55 12.04
N GLY A 79 1.42 -6.49 11.91
CA GLY A 79 2.63 -6.46 11.11
C GLY A 79 3.66 -5.49 11.66
N ALA A 80 4.91 -5.65 11.24
CA ALA A 80 5.96 -4.68 11.54
C ALA A 80 5.68 -3.35 10.81
N ARG A 81 6.05 -2.24 11.44
CA ARG A 81 6.00 -0.89 10.89
C ARG A 81 7.38 -0.26 10.99
N GLY A 82 8.07 -0.17 9.87
CA GLY A 82 9.47 0.28 9.88
C GLY A 82 10.38 -0.65 10.67
N ALA A 83 11.50 -0.10 11.16
CA ALA A 83 12.48 -0.87 11.94
C ALA A 83 12.02 -1.12 13.39
N ASP A 84 11.29 -0.16 13.99
CA ASP A 84 11.06 -0.10 15.44
C ASP A 84 9.58 0.06 15.80
N GLY A 85 8.65 -0.49 15.05
CA GLY A 85 7.24 -0.33 15.35
C GLY A 85 6.38 -1.50 14.94
N ALA A 86 5.19 -1.59 15.55
CA ALA A 86 4.11 -2.50 15.15
C ALA A 86 2.91 -1.73 14.63
N ARG A 87 2.21 -2.31 13.67
CA ARG A 87 0.88 -1.86 13.21
C ARG A 87 -0.13 -2.94 13.44
N ILE A 88 -1.23 -2.58 14.10
CA ILE A 88 -2.42 -3.41 14.25
C ILE A 88 -3.50 -2.84 13.32
N VAL A 89 -4.07 -3.69 12.47
CA VAL A 89 -5.17 -3.33 11.58
C VAL A 89 -6.40 -4.10 11.99
N PHE A 90 -7.47 -3.38 12.27
CA PHE A 90 -8.80 -3.91 12.59
C PHE A 90 -9.69 -3.73 11.35
N ASP A 91 -10.04 -4.84 10.72
CA ASP A 91 -10.97 -4.86 9.60
C ASP A 91 -12.39 -4.78 10.15
N LEU A 92 -13.18 -3.83 9.68
CA LEU A 92 -14.51 -3.57 10.22
C LEU A 92 -15.59 -4.30 9.42
N ALA A 93 -16.50 -5.01 10.12
CA ALA A 93 -17.75 -5.51 9.57
C ALA A 93 -18.82 -4.41 9.52
N GLU A 94 -18.78 -3.51 10.49
CA GLU A 94 -19.66 -2.36 10.60
C GLU A 94 -18.82 -1.09 10.81
N PRO A 95 -19.18 0.05 10.16
CA PRO A 95 -18.44 1.29 10.31
C PRO A 95 -18.37 1.75 11.78
N ALA A 96 -17.16 1.91 12.30
CA ALA A 96 -16.91 2.40 13.64
C ALA A 96 -15.73 3.36 13.68
N VAL A 97 -15.82 4.38 14.53
CA VAL A 97 -14.79 5.41 14.71
C VAL A 97 -14.14 5.31 16.08
N VAL A 98 -12.88 5.72 16.16
CA VAL A 98 -12.17 5.90 17.42
C VAL A 98 -12.64 7.21 18.05
N THR A 99 -13.09 7.15 19.32
CA THR A 99 -13.55 8.33 20.06
C THR A 99 -12.55 8.80 21.12
N GLY A 100 -11.54 7.99 21.42
CA GLY A 100 -10.51 8.29 22.40
C GLY A 100 -9.74 7.03 22.77
N GLY A 101 -8.73 7.19 23.61
CA GLY A 101 -7.97 6.08 24.14
C GLY A 101 -6.97 6.55 25.19
N ARG A 102 -6.47 5.60 25.97
CA ARG A 102 -5.49 5.90 27.03
C ARG A 102 -4.61 4.69 27.31
N PHE A 103 -3.40 4.98 27.70
CA PHE A 103 -2.52 4.03 28.35
C PHE A 103 -2.85 3.86 29.82
N SER A 104 -2.66 2.69 30.35
CA SER A 104 -2.75 2.33 31.77
C SER A 104 -1.72 1.26 32.08
N ASP A 105 -1.64 0.83 33.34
CA ASP A 105 -0.67 -0.19 33.76
C ASP A 105 0.76 0.18 33.34
N HIS A 106 1.15 1.41 33.70
CA HIS A 106 2.50 1.96 33.39
C HIS A 106 2.92 1.83 31.93
N GLY A 107 1.96 1.89 30.99
CA GLY A 107 2.23 1.75 29.55
C GLY A 107 2.11 0.32 29.00
N ARG A 108 1.78 -0.66 29.83
CA ARG A 108 1.59 -2.06 29.41
C ARG A 108 0.21 -2.36 28.84
N LYS A 109 -0.72 -1.39 28.92
CA LYS A 109 -2.08 -1.55 28.41
C LYS A 109 -2.55 -0.30 27.70
N LEU A 110 -2.96 -0.43 26.43
CA LEU A 110 -3.65 0.60 25.66
C LEU A 110 -5.12 0.23 25.53
N THR A 111 -6.02 1.12 25.93
CA THR A 111 -7.46 0.99 25.69
C THR A 111 -7.90 2.06 24.71
N ILE A 112 -8.58 1.68 23.63
CA ILE A 112 -9.11 2.56 22.58
C ILE A 112 -10.62 2.40 22.56
N ASN A 113 -11.37 3.50 22.67
CA ASN A 113 -12.83 3.48 22.66
C ASN A 113 -13.37 3.57 21.24
N LEU A 114 -14.36 2.76 20.94
CA LEU A 114 -15.03 2.68 19.65
C LEU A 114 -16.48 3.19 19.75
N ARG A 115 -16.99 3.69 18.64
CA ARG A 115 -18.40 4.02 18.46
C ARG A 115 -18.83 3.67 17.04
N ARG A 116 -19.89 2.87 16.90
CA ARG A 116 -20.54 2.62 15.61
C ARG A 116 -21.10 3.92 15.04
N VAL A 117 -20.98 4.07 13.74
CA VAL A 117 -21.48 5.25 13.01
C VAL A 117 -22.08 4.79 11.68
N ASP A 118 -22.84 5.68 11.02
CA ASP A 118 -23.23 5.45 9.63
C ASP A 118 -22.04 5.51 8.66
N PRO A 119 -22.15 4.89 7.47
CA PRO A 119 -21.07 4.85 6.48
C PRO A 119 -20.58 6.23 6.05
N ASP A 120 -21.46 7.22 5.91
CA ASP A 120 -21.09 8.57 5.48
C ASP A 120 -20.26 9.28 6.55
N ARG A 121 -20.63 9.10 7.82
CA ARG A 121 -19.85 9.62 8.95
C ARG A 121 -18.48 8.95 9.06
N PHE A 122 -18.41 7.65 8.83
CA PHE A 122 -17.14 6.93 8.78
C PHE A 122 -16.26 7.49 7.66
N LEU A 123 -16.82 7.64 6.45
CA LEU A 123 -16.07 8.16 5.30
C LEU A 123 -15.53 9.57 5.58
N ARG A 124 -16.33 10.45 6.16
CA ARG A 124 -15.84 11.78 6.59
C ARG A 124 -14.73 11.68 7.63
N ALA A 125 -14.83 10.73 8.56
CA ALA A 125 -13.82 10.56 9.60
C ALA A 125 -12.48 9.99 9.08
N THR A 126 -12.44 9.34 7.91
CA THR A 126 -11.18 8.87 7.30
C THR A 126 -10.25 10.01 6.87
N THR A 127 -10.78 11.23 6.70
CA THR A 127 -9.99 12.43 6.38
C THR A 127 -9.45 13.13 7.63
N ALA A 128 -9.89 12.72 8.84
CA ALA A 128 -9.37 13.26 10.09
C ALA A 128 -7.92 12.81 10.32
N GLY A 129 -7.18 13.61 11.06
CA GLY A 129 -5.81 13.31 11.47
C GLY A 129 -5.69 12.04 12.33
N ARG A 130 -4.45 11.67 12.68
CA ARG A 130 -4.19 10.59 13.64
C ARG A 130 -4.57 11.01 15.05
N MET A 131 -5.27 10.17 15.77
CA MET A 131 -5.50 10.33 17.21
C MET A 131 -4.30 9.71 17.94
N ARG A 132 -3.54 10.54 18.67
CA ARG A 132 -2.33 10.10 19.36
C ARG A 132 -2.61 9.81 20.82
N PHE A 133 -1.93 8.81 21.36
CA PHE A 133 -1.97 8.39 22.75
C PHE A 133 -0.54 8.35 23.29
N SER A 134 -0.33 8.86 24.52
CA SER A 134 0.97 8.81 25.19
C SER A 134 0.80 8.48 26.66
N THR A 135 1.81 7.88 27.25
CA THR A 135 1.85 7.52 28.68
C THR A 135 2.23 8.69 29.58
N GLY A 136 2.63 9.83 29.03
CA GLY A 136 3.25 10.92 29.79
C GLY A 136 4.70 10.64 30.24
N LEU A 137 5.19 9.42 29.98
CA LEU A 137 6.54 8.97 30.37
C LEU A 137 7.62 9.29 29.32
N VAL A 138 7.27 9.99 28.23
CA VAL A 138 8.25 10.42 27.24
C VAL A 138 9.04 11.57 27.88
N ALA A 139 10.28 11.29 28.25
CA ALA A 139 11.25 12.31 28.60
C ALA A 139 11.25 13.38 27.51
N ALA A 140 11.04 14.63 27.91
CA ALA A 140 10.87 15.77 27.03
C ALA A 140 12.10 15.99 26.15
N ALA A 141 12.07 15.45 24.93
CA ALA A 141 12.73 16.09 23.81
C ALA A 141 11.71 17.11 23.27
N SER A 142 11.61 18.23 23.97
CA SER A 142 10.75 19.35 23.60
C SER A 142 11.36 20.05 22.39
N VAL A 143 10.82 19.77 21.22
CA VAL A 143 10.86 20.74 20.13
C VAL A 143 9.72 21.72 20.41
N PRO A 144 9.97 23.02 20.58
CA PRO A 144 8.91 23.98 20.80
C PRO A 144 8.06 24.09 19.54
N VAL A 145 6.83 23.60 19.62
CA VAL A 145 5.81 23.92 18.62
C VAL A 145 5.29 25.30 18.99
N SER A 146 5.75 26.31 18.29
CA SER A 146 5.13 27.64 18.30
C SER A 146 3.68 27.51 17.89
N SER A 147 2.79 27.69 18.85
CA SER A 147 1.37 27.88 18.62
C SER A 147 1.16 29.24 17.94
N SER A 148 0.84 29.25 16.67
CA SER A 148 0.07 30.31 16.01
C SER A 148 0.06 30.06 14.50
N ALA A 149 -1.01 29.50 14.01
CA ALA A 149 -1.73 29.90 12.81
C ALA A 149 -2.77 28.81 12.50
N ALA A 150 -4.02 29.17 12.69
CA ALA A 150 -5.10 28.46 11.99
C ALA A 150 -4.83 28.64 10.50
N MET A 151 -4.12 27.70 9.89
CA MET A 151 -3.98 27.67 8.43
C MET A 151 -5.32 27.21 7.87
N ILE A 152 -6.00 28.16 7.23
CA ILE A 152 -7.04 27.85 6.26
C ILE A 152 -6.38 26.96 5.20
N VAL A 153 -6.63 25.66 5.26
CA VAL A 153 -6.17 24.73 4.24
C VAL A 153 -6.97 25.03 2.99
N ASP A 154 -6.39 25.79 2.07
CA ASP A 154 -6.88 25.88 0.71
C ASP A 154 -6.87 24.47 0.12
N ARG A 155 -8.05 23.94 -0.20
CA ARG A 155 -8.26 22.60 -0.78
C ARG A 155 -7.55 22.39 -2.14
N ARG A 156 -6.76 23.36 -2.60
CA ARG A 156 -5.98 23.35 -3.85
C ARG A 156 -4.48 23.13 -3.64
N ALA A 157 -4.02 22.94 -2.40
CA ALA A 157 -2.60 22.70 -2.15
C ALA A 157 -2.21 21.29 -2.62
N THR A 158 -1.53 21.20 -3.76
CA THR A 158 -0.84 19.99 -4.19
C THR A 158 0.47 19.90 -3.39
N VAL A 159 0.53 18.97 -2.43
CA VAL A 159 1.79 18.71 -1.72
C VAL A 159 2.67 17.87 -2.62
N SER A 160 3.75 18.47 -3.15
CA SER A 160 4.79 17.75 -3.87
C SER A 160 5.88 17.31 -2.89
N VAL A 161 6.07 16.00 -2.75
CA VAL A 161 7.13 15.43 -1.94
C VAL A 161 8.35 15.19 -2.82
N PRO A 162 9.50 15.87 -2.60
CA PRO A 162 10.70 15.64 -3.39
C PRO A 162 11.25 14.23 -3.12
N VAL A 163 11.39 13.43 -4.18
CA VAL A 163 12.11 12.15 -4.15
C VAL A 163 13.50 12.40 -4.73
N PRO A 164 14.59 11.95 -4.06
CA PRO A 164 15.92 12.08 -4.60
C PRO A 164 16.02 11.47 -6.01
N ALA A 165 16.44 12.26 -6.99
CA ALA A 165 16.68 11.77 -8.33
C ALA A 165 17.94 10.90 -8.34
N ARG A 166 17.86 9.70 -8.94
CA ARG A 166 19.05 8.88 -9.22
C ARG A 166 19.99 9.66 -10.16
N ARG A 167 21.28 9.58 -9.93
CA ARG A 167 22.31 10.13 -10.85
C ARG A 167 22.29 9.33 -12.17
N GLY A 168 21.66 9.90 -13.18
CA GLY A 168 21.40 9.30 -14.48
C GLY A 168 19.90 9.39 -14.76
N GLY A 169 19.46 10.32 -15.61
CA GLY A 169 18.04 10.59 -15.82
C GLY A 169 17.31 9.38 -16.38
N ILE A 170 16.25 8.92 -15.70
CA ILE A 170 15.31 7.95 -16.27
C ILE A 170 14.70 8.59 -17.52
N ALA A 171 14.84 7.95 -18.67
CA ALA A 171 14.16 8.38 -19.88
C ALA A 171 12.65 8.30 -19.66
N LEU A 172 11.95 9.44 -19.78
CA LEU A 172 10.51 9.45 -19.63
C LEU A 172 9.85 8.90 -20.89
N PRO A 173 8.88 7.97 -20.73
CA PRO A 173 8.13 7.45 -21.87
C PRO A 173 7.24 8.53 -22.49
N ARG A 174 6.84 8.28 -23.73
CA ARG A 174 5.92 9.16 -24.46
C ARG A 174 4.53 9.13 -23.83
N VAL A 175 3.98 10.31 -23.55
CA VAL A 175 2.57 10.49 -23.20
C VAL A 175 1.75 10.64 -24.47
N GLN A 176 0.63 9.92 -24.58
CA GLN A 176 -0.29 9.92 -25.71
C GLN A 176 -1.67 10.40 -25.26
N GLY A 177 -2.42 11.03 -26.14
CA GLY A 177 -3.75 11.59 -25.87
C GLY A 177 -3.71 13.11 -25.70
N ASP A 178 -4.88 13.71 -25.49
CA ASP A 178 -5.10 15.15 -25.36
C ASP A 178 -4.46 15.71 -24.08
N ALA A 179 -3.69 16.79 -24.22
CA ALA A 179 -2.88 17.37 -23.15
C ALA A 179 -3.70 17.84 -21.92
N ASP A 180 -4.96 18.23 -22.13
CA ASP A 180 -5.85 18.74 -21.09
C ASP A 180 -6.52 17.62 -20.27
N ARG A 181 -6.31 16.36 -20.64
CA ARG A 181 -6.89 15.21 -19.97
C ARG A 181 -6.01 14.71 -18.82
N PRO A 182 -6.61 14.09 -17.79
CA PRO A 182 -5.84 13.45 -16.71
C PRO A 182 -4.97 12.32 -17.26
N LEU A 183 -3.76 12.17 -16.70
CA LEU A 183 -2.80 11.16 -17.11
C LEU A 183 -2.97 9.87 -16.30
N VAL A 184 -3.10 8.75 -17.00
CA VAL A 184 -2.98 7.40 -16.46
C VAL A 184 -1.65 6.81 -16.91
N VAL A 185 -0.85 6.32 -15.97
CA VAL A 185 0.36 5.56 -16.29
C VAL A 185 0.08 4.08 -16.03
N ILE A 186 0.32 3.26 -17.05
CA ILE A 186 0.21 1.81 -16.99
C ILE A 186 1.61 1.23 -16.93
N ASP A 187 1.86 0.40 -15.93
CA ASP A 187 3.10 -0.31 -15.74
C ASP A 187 2.93 -1.77 -16.15
N ALA A 188 3.70 -2.21 -17.12
CA ALA A 188 3.78 -3.63 -17.47
C ALA A 188 4.79 -4.30 -16.56
N GLY A 189 4.34 -5.17 -15.65
CA GLY A 189 5.18 -5.89 -14.71
C GLY A 189 6.33 -6.65 -15.40
N HIS A 190 7.42 -6.87 -14.67
CA HIS A 190 8.62 -7.60 -15.14
C HIS A 190 9.29 -6.94 -16.37
N GLY A 191 10.07 -7.71 -17.14
CA GLY A 191 10.73 -7.24 -18.37
C GLY A 191 12.23 -7.50 -18.40
N GLY A 192 12.83 -7.52 -19.60
CA GLY A 192 14.23 -7.80 -19.80
C GLY A 192 14.64 -9.17 -19.27
N HIS A 193 15.59 -9.19 -18.31
CA HIS A 193 16.08 -10.42 -17.69
C HIS A 193 15.10 -11.03 -16.65
N ASP A 194 14.09 -10.29 -16.22
CA ASP A 194 13.05 -10.77 -15.32
C ASP A 194 11.85 -11.28 -16.13
N PRO A 195 11.68 -12.60 -16.27
CA PRO A 195 10.57 -13.16 -17.03
C PRO A 195 9.22 -13.09 -16.31
N GLY A 196 9.21 -12.83 -14.98
CA GLY A 196 8.06 -13.10 -14.12
C GLY A 196 7.74 -14.59 -14.02
N ALA A 197 6.50 -14.91 -13.77
CA ALA A 197 6.01 -16.29 -13.83
C ALA A 197 6.04 -16.86 -15.25
N ILE A 198 6.16 -18.20 -15.36
CA ILE A 198 6.15 -18.91 -16.64
C ILE A 198 5.00 -19.92 -16.62
N SER A 199 4.14 -19.88 -17.64
CA SER A 199 3.03 -20.82 -17.79
C SER A 199 3.55 -22.26 -17.90
N PRO A 200 3.09 -23.18 -17.05
CA PRO A 200 3.41 -24.59 -17.19
C PRO A 200 2.71 -25.25 -18.39
N HIS A 201 1.70 -24.57 -18.95
CA HIS A 201 0.87 -25.09 -20.04
C HIS A 201 1.43 -24.71 -21.43
N SER A 202 1.80 -23.43 -21.61
CA SER A 202 2.21 -22.88 -22.90
C SER A 202 3.69 -22.42 -22.95
N GLY A 203 4.34 -22.29 -21.78
CA GLY A 203 5.67 -21.69 -21.68
C GLY A 203 5.65 -20.15 -21.83
N ALA A 204 4.47 -19.53 -21.93
CA ALA A 204 4.34 -18.07 -21.99
C ALA A 204 4.91 -17.43 -20.74
N ARG A 205 5.63 -16.31 -20.91
CA ARG A 205 6.25 -15.55 -19.80
C ARG A 205 5.35 -14.40 -19.39
N GLU A 206 5.23 -14.16 -18.12
CA GLU A 206 4.45 -13.06 -17.56
C GLU A 206 4.83 -11.71 -18.17
N LYS A 207 6.13 -11.40 -18.30
CA LYS A 207 6.59 -10.15 -18.92
C LYS A 207 6.02 -9.86 -20.30
N ASP A 208 5.79 -10.90 -21.09
CA ASP A 208 5.26 -10.77 -22.46
C ASP A 208 3.74 -10.55 -22.44
N LEU A 209 3.03 -11.20 -21.50
CA LEU A 209 1.59 -11.07 -21.33
C LEU A 209 1.22 -9.72 -20.72
N THR A 210 1.96 -9.28 -19.71
CA THR A 210 1.75 -7.96 -19.07
C THR A 210 1.98 -6.82 -20.07
N LEU A 211 2.99 -6.93 -20.94
CA LEU A 211 3.24 -5.94 -21.99
C LEU A 211 2.10 -5.91 -23.02
N LYS A 212 1.61 -7.07 -23.45
CA LYS A 212 0.46 -7.14 -24.36
C LYS A 212 -0.81 -6.59 -23.72
N ALA A 213 -1.06 -6.89 -22.43
CA ALA A 213 -2.21 -6.37 -21.70
C ALA A 213 -2.11 -4.84 -21.48
N ALA A 214 -0.94 -4.33 -21.11
CA ALA A 214 -0.71 -2.90 -20.94
C ALA A 214 -0.93 -2.12 -22.24
N ARG A 215 -0.48 -2.63 -23.38
CA ARG A 215 -0.75 -2.04 -24.70
C ARG A 215 -2.23 -2.05 -25.03
N ALA A 216 -2.94 -3.16 -24.78
CA ALA A 216 -4.39 -3.24 -25.02
C ALA A 216 -5.16 -2.24 -24.13
N MET A 217 -4.75 -2.09 -22.87
CA MET A 217 -5.34 -1.09 -21.95
C MET A 217 -5.08 0.34 -22.43
N ARG A 218 -3.83 0.66 -22.85
CA ARG A 218 -3.48 1.96 -23.44
C ARG A 218 -4.40 2.27 -24.62
N ASP A 219 -4.50 1.35 -25.57
CA ASP A 219 -5.26 1.57 -26.79
C ASP A 219 -6.75 1.78 -26.47
N ALA A 220 -7.34 0.96 -25.59
CA ALA A 220 -8.72 1.13 -25.14
C ALA A 220 -8.98 2.46 -24.41
N LEU A 221 -8.03 2.93 -23.61
CA LEU A 221 -8.14 4.22 -22.91
C LEU A 221 -8.04 5.42 -23.86
N LEU A 222 -7.15 5.33 -24.84
CA LEU A 222 -7.00 6.36 -25.89
C LEU A 222 -8.24 6.43 -26.79
N ASP A 223 -8.81 5.27 -27.17
CA ASP A 223 -10.07 5.21 -27.93
C ASP A 223 -11.23 5.87 -27.18
N GLY A 224 -11.23 5.82 -25.84
CA GLY A 224 -12.21 6.51 -25.00
C GLY A 224 -12.09 8.02 -25.01
N GLY A 225 -10.90 8.57 -25.34
CA GLY A 225 -10.64 10.02 -25.43
C GLY A 225 -10.78 10.80 -24.13
N ARG A 226 -10.92 10.14 -22.98
CA ARG A 226 -11.16 10.78 -21.69
C ARG A 226 -9.89 10.99 -20.86
N VAL A 227 -8.82 10.32 -21.20
CA VAL A 227 -7.53 10.37 -20.53
C VAL A 227 -6.38 10.35 -21.53
N ARG A 228 -5.23 10.81 -21.11
CA ARG A 228 -3.96 10.52 -21.78
C ARG A 228 -3.26 9.36 -21.07
N VAL A 229 -2.38 8.68 -21.78
CA VAL A 229 -1.77 7.45 -21.30
C VAL A 229 -0.26 7.44 -21.58
N ALA A 230 0.50 6.91 -20.64
CA ALA A 230 1.89 6.51 -20.85
C ALA A 230 2.09 5.09 -20.32
N LEU A 231 2.97 4.31 -20.96
CA LEU A 231 3.44 3.03 -20.46
C LEU A 231 4.79 3.24 -19.78
N THR A 232 5.07 2.57 -18.66
CA THR A 232 6.42 2.61 -18.04
C THR A 232 7.46 2.01 -18.96
N ARG A 233 7.10 0.94 -19.68
CA ARG A 233 7.87 0.33 -20.77
C ARG A 233 6.95 -0.05 -21.93
N ASP A 234 7.41 0.12 -23.15
CA ASP A 234 6.71 -0.30 -24.38
C ASP A 234 7.53 -1.32 -25.19
N ARG A 235 8.54 -1.92 -24.57
CA ARG A 235 9.38 -2.99 -25.09
C ARG A 235 9.82 -3.94 -23.98
N ASP A 236 10.54 -5.00 -24.34
CA ASP A 236 11.10 -5.96 -23.39
C ASP A 236 12.36 -5.38 -22.73
N GLU A 237 12.17 -4.56 -21.70
CA GLU A 237 13.23 -3.94 -20.89
C GLU A 237 12.91 -4.06 -19.41
N PHE A 238 13.93 -4.20 -18.58
CA PHE A 238 13.79 -4.27 -17.12
C PHE A 238 13.79 -2.86 -16.53
N LEU A 239 12.85 -2.62 -15.61
CA LEU A 239 12.79 -1.42 -14.78
C LEU A 239 12.73 -1.85 -13.30
N VAL A 240 13.57 -1.27 -12.46
CA VAL A 240 13.48 -1.50 -11.01
C VAL A 240 12.17 -0.94 -10.47
N LEU A 241 11.63 -1.54 -9.40
CA LEU A 241 10.30 -1.21 -8.89
C LEU A 241 10.13 0.28 -8.54
N GLN A 242 11.17 0.90 -7.99
CA GLN A 242 11.15 2.32 -7.66
C GLN A 242 11.09 3.22 -8.89
N GLU A 243 11.73 2.84 -10.00
CA GLU A 243 11.70 3.59 -11.24
C GLU A 243 10.31 3.62 -11.86
N ARG A 244 9.53 2.52 -11.73
CA ARG A 244 8.17 2.40 -12.29
C ARG A 244 7.24 3.49 -11.75
N TYR A 245 7.11 3.61 -10.43
CA TYR A 245 6.28 4.67 -9.86
C TYR A 245 6.94 6.06 -9.95
N ALA A 246 8.27 6.15 -9.95
CA ALA A 246 8.97 7.42 -10.15
C ALA A 246 8.73 8.02 -11.54
N ILE A 247 8.67 7.20 -12.60
CA ILE A 247 8.24 7.61 -13.96
C ILE A 247 6.84 8.24 -13.87
N ALA A 248 5.88 7.55 -13.27
CA ALA A 248 4.51 8.04 -13.16
C ALA A 248 4.43 9.37 -12.40
N ARG A 249 5.15 9.50 -11.28
CA ARG A 249 5.23 10.76 -10.50
C ARG A 249 5.85 11.90 -11.30
N ARG A 250 6.96 11.65 -12.00
CA ARG A 250 7.65 12.67 -12.83
C ARG A 250 6.81 13.14 -14.00
N LEU A 251 5.95 12.29 -14.53
CA LEU A 251 4.98 12.64 -15.57
C LEU A 251 3.74 13.37 -15.01
N GLY A 252 3.59 13.49 -13.70
CA GLY A 252 2.41 14.06 -13.06
C GLY A 252 1.16 13.19 -13.25
N ALA A 253 1.30 11.88 -13.16
CA ALA A 253 0.18 10.96 -13.31
C ALA A 253 -0.89 11.18 -12.24
N SER A 254 -2.15 11.02 -12.63
CA SER A 254 -3.32 11.09 -11.75
C SER A 254 -3.76 9.71 -11.25
N LEU A 255 -3.26 8.64 -11.90
CA LEU A 255 -3.52 7.24 -11.56
C LEU A 255 -2.39 6.36 -12.11
N PHE A 256 -1.97 5.38 -11.32
CA PHE A 256 -0.99 4.37 -11.70
C PHE A 256 -1.59 2.96 -11.61
N ILE A 257 -1.42 2.16 -12.65
CA ILE A 257 -1.93 0.79 -12.73
C ILE A 257 -0.78 -0.13 -13.12
N SER A 258 -0.29 -0.95 -12.19
CA SER A 258 0.68 -2.02 -12.47
C SER A 258 -0.06 -3.29 -12.83
N VAL A 259 0.32 -3.93 -13.95
CA VAL A 259 -0.38 -5.08 -14.54
C VAL A 259 0.49 -6.31 -14.40
N HIS A 260 -0.08 -7.36 -13.82
CA HIS A 260 0.56 -8.64 -13.55
C HIS A 260 -0.34 -9.81 -13.94
N CYS A 261 0.22 -11.02 -14.03
CA CYS A 261 -0.51 -12.28 -14.23
C CYS A 261 0.30 -13.43 -13.61
N ASP A 262 0.31 -13.43 -12.31
CA ASP A 262 1.16 -14.25 -11.48
C ASP A 262 0.90 -15.76 -11.53
N SER A 263 1.73 -16.52 -10.85
CA SER A 263 1.59 -17.97 -10.63
C SER A 263 1.16 -18.25 -9.19
N ALA A 264 0.21 -19.16 -8.99
CA ALA A 264 -0.18 -19.65 -7.69
C ALA A 264 0.36 -21.08 -7.46
N GLU A 265 0.74 -21.40 -6.20
CA GLU A 265 1.10 -22.77 -5.80
C GLU A 265 -0.05 -23.77 -6.02
N ASN A 266 -1.29 -23.30 -5.84
CA ASN A 266 -2.49 -24.09 -6.13
C ASN A 266 -2.87 -23.94 -7.60
N PRO A 267 -2.78 -25.00 -8.44
CA PRO A 267 -3.10 -24.93 -9.86
C PRO A 267 -4.57 -24.62 -10.14
N ASN A 268 -5.46 -24.83 -9.16
CA ASN A 268 -6.88 -24.50 -9.27
C ASN A 268 -7.17 -23.03 -8.89
N ALA A 269 -6.16 -22.26 -8.46
CA ALA A 269 -6.35 -20.84 -8.22
C ALA A 269 -6.64 -20.14 -9.55
N THR A 270 -7.75 -19.43 -9.64
CA THR A 270 -8.21 -18.73 -10.84
C THR A 270 -8.84 -17.39 -10.48
N GLY A 271 -8.92 -16.51 -11.45
CA GLY A 271 -9.59 -15.23 -11.35
C GLY A 271 -8.67 -14.08 -10.95
N ALA A 272 -9.02 -12.90 -11.44
CA ALA A 272 -8.27 -11.67 -11.23
C ALA A 272 -8.39 -11.14 -9.80
N SER A 273 -7.37 -10.40 -9.35
CA SER A 273 -7.32 -9.70 -8.05
C SER A 273 -6.74 -8.31 -8.22
N ILE A 274 -7.16 -7.38 -7.37
CA ILE A 274 -6.70 -5.99 -7.40
C ILE A 274 -6.08 -5.68 -6.04
N TYR A 275 -4.81 -5.30 -6.05
CA TYR A 275 -4.06 -5.01 -4.83
C TYR A 275 -3.89 -3.51 -4.63
N THR A 276 -4.06 -3.06 -3.40
CA THR A 276 -3.70 -1.71 -2.94
C THR A 276 -2.63 -1.77 -1.86
N LEU A 277 -1.89 -0.68 -1.70
CA LEU A 277 -0.82 -0.60 -0.71
C LEU A 277 -1.35 -0.75 0.72
N SER A 278 -0.71 -1.61 1.49
CA SER A 278 -0.83 -1.68 2.95
C SER A 278 0.44 -2.28 3.53
N GLU A 279 0.93 -1.77 4.64
CA GLU A 279 2.08 -2.37 5.32
C GLU A 279 1.78 -3.75 5.89
N VAL A 280 0.50 -4.02 6.20
CA VAL A 280 0.04 -5.33 6.67
C VAL A 280 -0.83 -5.97 5.59
N ALA A 281 -0.40 -7.13 5.11
CA ALA A 281 -1.12 -7.87 4.08
C ALA A 281 -2.51 -8.32 4.54
N SER A 282 -3.49 -8.38 3.62
CA SER A 282 -4.86 -8.81 3.91
C SER A 282 -4.95 -10.27 4.32
N ASP A 283 -4.06 -11.09 3.78
CA ASP A 283 -4.01 -12.53 4.02
C ASP A 283 -2.62 -13.09 3.63
N ARG A 284 -2.42 -14.39 3.86
CA ARG A 284 -1.14 -15.06 3.58
C ARG A 284 -0.77 -15.08 2.10
N GLU A 285 -1.74 -15.19 1.20
CA GLU A 285 -1.49 -15.18 -0.25
C GLU A 285 -1.02 -13.79 -0.69
N ALA A 286 -1.66 -12.72 -0.20
CA ALA A 286 -1.22 -11.34 -0.45
C ALA A 286 0.19 -11.07 0.10
N ALA A 287 0.53 -11.61 1.27
CA ALA A 287 1.88 -11.50 1.82
C ALA A 287 2.92 -12.22 0.97
N ARG A 288 2.61 -13.43 0.45
CA ARG A 288 3.49 -14.21 -0.43
C ARG A 288 3.70 -13.52 -1.77
N LEU A 289 2.62 -13.01 -2.37
CA LEU A 289 2.70 -12.22 -3.60
C LEU A 289 3.62 -11.02 -3.42
N ALA A 290 3.42 -10.20 -2.38
CA ALA A 290 4.30 -9.06 -2.13
C ALA A 290 5.75 -9.46 -1.89
N ALA A 291 5.99 -10.57 -1.19
CA ALA A 291 7.35 -11.07 -0.99
C ALA A 291 8.03 -11.50 -2.29
N ARG A 292 7.28 -12.04 -3.24
CA ARG A 292 7.78 -12.45 -4.56
C ARG A 292 8.04 -11.24 -5.45
N GLU A 293 7.05 -10.37 -5.63
CA GLU A 293 7.16 -9.18 -6.46
C GLU A 293 8.29 -8.26 -6.00
N ASN A 294 8.44 -8.06 -4.69
CA ASN A 294 9.51 -7.23 -4.14
C ASN A 294 10.93 -7.83 -4.32
N LYS A 295 11.05 -9.12 -4.64
CA LYS A 295 12.36 -9.77 -4.91
C LYS A 295 12.96 -9.40 -6.27
N ALA A 296 12.18 -8.92 -7.21
CA ALA A 296 12.68 -8.57 -8.54
C ALA A 296 13.87 -7.59 -8.48
N ASP A 297 13.82 -6.60 -7.60
CA ASP A 297 14.91 -5.64 -7.39
C ASP A 297 16.16 -6.26 -6.75
N ILE A 298 15.99 -7.23 -5.84
CA ILE A 298 17.12 -7.92 -5.17
C ILE A 298 17.88 -8.76 -6.20
N LEU A 299 17.19 -9.45 -7.09
CA LEU A 299 17.79 -10.23 -8.18
C LEU A 299 18.54 -9.33 -9.17
N ALA A 300 18.14 -8.07 -9.29
CA ALA A 300 18.83 -7.05 -10.09
C ALA A 300 20.02 -6.38 -9.38
N GLY A 301 20.39 -6.82 -8.17
CA GLY A 301 21.52 -6.27 -7.40
C GLY A 301 21.24 -4.91 -6.75
N VAL A 302 19.99 -4.54 -6.58
CA VAL A 302 19.60 -3.28 -5.91
C VAL A 302 19.57 -3.49 -4.40
N ASP A 303 20.42 -2.73 -3.67
CA ASP A 303 20.44 -2.74 -2.21
C ASP A 303 19.24 -1.93 -1.65
N LEU A 304 18.26 -2.62 -1.10
CA LEU A 304 17.06 -2.02 -0.49
C LEU A 304 17.32 -1.44 0.92
N GLY A 305 18.52 -1.64 1.49
CA GLY A 305 18.86 -1.28 2.88
C GLY A 305 19.18 0.20 3.13
N LYS A 306 19.27 1.04 2.08
CA LYS A 306 19.71 2.44 2.19
C LYS A 306 18.62 3.44 1.85
N GLN A 307 17.48 3.41 2.53
CA GLN A 307 16.51 4.50 2.44
C GLN A 307 16.53 5.33 3.71
N SER A 308 17.04 6.56 3.59
CA SER A 308 17.02 7.55 4.67
C SER A 308 15.56 7.98 4.97
N ALA A 309 15.15 7.77 6.21
CA ALA A 309 13.92 8.29 6.77
C ALA A 309 14.18 9.72 7.27
N ASP A 310 14.01 10.71 6.40
CA ASP A 310 13.89 12.10 6.89
C ASP A 310 13.10 12.92 5.88
N ILE A 311 11.83 13.21 6.22
CA ILE A 311 11.10 14.41 5.80
C ILE A 311 9.76 14.45 6.55
N SER A 312 9.38 15.60 7.08
CA SER A 312 8.16 16.01 7.80
C SER A 312 7.00 14.99 7.79
N SER A 313 7.00 14.10 8.77
CA SER A 313 6.20 12.86 8.80
C SER A 313 4.67 13.06 8.77
N ILE A 314 4.14 14.21 9.15
CA ILE A 314 2.69 14.42 9.31
C ILE A 314 1.99 14.70 7.97
N LEU A 315 2.56 15.53 7.10
CA LEU A 315 1.99 15.85 5.78
C LEU A 315 2.07 14.66 4.83
N ILE A 316 3.20 13.94 4.85
CA ILE A 316 3.37 12.72 4.06
C ILE A 316 2.34 11.66 4.47
N ASP A 317 2.13 11.48 5.77
CA ASP A 317 1.17 10.51 6.30
C ASP A 317 -0.28 10.83 5.90
N LEU A 318 -0.67 12.10 5.93
CA LEU A 318 -2.01 12.52 5.49
C LEU A 318 -2.21 12.30 3.99
N THR A 319 -1.23 12.72 3.18
CA THR A 319 -1.25 12.54 1.72
C THR A 319 -1.28 11.05 1.36
N GLN A 320 -0.47 10.23 2.03
CA GLN A 320 -0.45 8.78 1.79
C GLN A 320 -1.79 8.12 2.13
N ARG A 321 -2.48 8.54 3.18
CA ARG A 321 -3.81 8.02 3.52
C ARG A 321 -4.88 8.41 2.50
N GLU A 322 -4.87 9.65 2.04
CA GLU A 322 -5.78 10.09 0.97
C GLU A 322 -5.53 9.28 -0.31
N THR A 323 -4.27 9.09 -0.66
CA THR A 323 -3.84 8.26 -1.79
C THR A 323 -4.28 6.81 -1.64
N MET A 324 -4.13 6.21 -0.47
CA MET A 324 -4.59 4.84 -0.18
C MET A 324 -6.11 4.72 -0.31
N ASN A 325 -6.88 5.69 0.19
CA ASN A 325 -8.33 5.72 0.07
C ASN A 325 -8.78 5.88 -1.40
N ALA A 326 -8.10 6.74 -2.17
CA ALA A 326 -8.34 6.90 -3.60
C ALA A 326 -8.03 5.62 -4.38
N SER A 327 -6.91 4.95 -4.07
CA SER A 327 -6.53 3.65 -4.65
C SER A 327 -7.59 2.58 -4.37
N ALA A 328 -8.04 2.47 -3.11
CA ALA A 328 -9.08 1.53 -2.71
C ALA A 328 -10.43 1.84 -3.38
N GLY A 329 -10.76 3.12 -3.54
CA GLY A 329 -11.93 3.57 -4.31
C GLY A 329 -11.88 3.11 -5.76
N PHE A 330 -10.73 3.28 -6.42
CA PHE A 330 -10.52 2.83 -7.78
C PHE A 330 -10.53 1.29 -7.90
N ALA A 331 -9.92 0.56 -6.97
CA ALA A 331 -9.95 -0.90 -6.95
C ALA A 331 -11.38 -1.46 -6.91
N ARG A 332 -12.28 -0.86 -6.10
CA ARG A 332 -13.70 -1.23 -6.08
C ARG A 332 -14.41 -0.92 -7.40
N LEU A 333 -14.11 0.23 -8.02
CA LEU A 333 -14.65 0.57 -9.33
C LEU A 333 -14.22 -0.46 -10.38
N LEU A 334 -12.92 -0.78 -10.43
CA LEU A 334 -12.40 -1.76 -11.38
C LEU A 334 -13.03 -3.15 -11.17
N GLY A 335 -13.17 -3.60 -9.91
CA GLY A 335 -13.83 -4.88 -9.61
C GLY A 335 -15.27 -4.91 -10.11
N ARG A 336 -16.04 -3.83 -9.88
CA ARG A 336 -17.42 -3.70 -10.39
C ARG A 336 -17.47 -3.74 -11.92
N GLU A 337 -16.61 -2.99 -12.60
CA GLU A 337 -16.60 -2.91 -14.07
C GLU A 337 -16.04 -4.18 -14.74
N ALA A 338 -15.24 -4.96 -14.01
CA ALA A 338 -14.73 -6.26 -14.46
C ALA A 338 -15.74 -7.39 -14.26
N GLN A 339 -16.70 -7.23 -13.34
CA GLN A 339 -17.69 -8.28 -13.06
C GLN A 339 -18.46 -8.68 -14.31
N GLY A 340 -18.53 -10.00 -14.55
CA GLY A 340 -19.19 -10.56 -15.74
C GLY A 340 -18.36 -10.45 -17.04
N GLN A 341 -17.21 -9.75 -17.01
CA GLN A 341 -16.30 -9.63 -18.16
C GLN A 341 -15.00 -10.40 -17.94
N VAL A 342 -14.49 -10.36 -16.73
CA VAL A 342 -13.27 -11.05 -16.29
C VAL A 342 -13.62 -11.83 -15.04
N PRO A 343 -13.28 -13.13 -14.93
CA PRO A 343 -13.41 -13.87 -13.69
C PRO A 343 -12.64 -13.16 -12.57
N LEU A 344 -13.31 -12.89 -11.47
CA LEU A 344 -12.72 -12.27 -10.28
C LEU A 344 -12.70 -13.29 -9.14
N LYS A 345 -11.67 -13.21 -8.29
CA LYS A 345 -11.69 -13.92 -6.99
C LYS A 345 -12.82 -13.40 -6.11
N PRO A 346 -13.41 -14.22 -5.23
CA PRO A 346 -14.44 -13.76 -4.30
C PRO A 346 -13.99 -12.53 -3.48
N ASN A 347 -12.76 -12.55 -2.99
CA ASN A 347 -12.11 -11.44 -2.32
C ASN A 347 -11.09 -10.78 -3.27
N TYR A 348 -11.57 -10.21 -4.37
CA TYR A 348 -10.70 -9.65 -5.41
C TYR A 348 -9.91 -8.43 -4.95
N HIS A 349 -10.42 -7.62 -4.03
CA HIS A 349 -9.69 -6.47 -3.49
C HIS A 349 -8.86 -6.90 -2.29
N ARG A 350 -7.55 -6.89 -2.46
CA ARG A 350 -6.56 -7.34 -1.50
C ARG A 350 -5.56 -6.23 -1.20
N MET A 351 -4.78 -6.43 -0.15
CA MET A 351 -3.82 -5.43 0.31
C MET A 351 -2.49 -6.09 0.64
N ALA A 352 -1.39 -5.43 0.27
CA ALA A 352 -0.05 -5.91 0.55
C ALA A 352 1.00 -4.79 0.51
N SER A 353 2.18 -5.04 1.08
CA SER A 353 3.31 -4.11 1.05
C SER A 353 4.09 -4.27 -0.25
N LEU A 354 3.48 -3.86 -1.37
CA LEU A 354 4.06 -3.90 -2.70
C LEU A 354 4.92 -2.66 -2.95
N MET A 355 6.20 -2.85 -3.25
CA MET A 355 7.16 -1.78 -3.47
C MET A 355 6.74 -0.86 -4.63
N VAL A 356 6.21 -1.43 -5.70
CA VAL A 356 5.76 -0.69 -6.88
C VAL A 356 4.61 0.29 -6.60
N LEU A 357 3.88 0.11 -5.49
CA LEU A 357 2.76 0.98 -5.09
C LEU A 357 3.14 2.02 -4.03
N LYS A 358 4.42 2.16 -3.66
CA LYS A 358 4.87 3.01 -2.55
C LYS A 358 4.93 4.51 -2.84
N ALA A 359 4.43 4.99 -3.98
CA ALA A 359 4.30 6.43 -4.23
C ALA A 359 3.32 7.06 -3.21
N PRO A 360 3.75 8.04 -2.39
CA PRO A 360 2.91 8.57 -1.30
C PRO A 360 1.77 9.47 -1.80
N ASP A 361 1.90 10.04 -2.98
CA ASP A 361 1.05 11.09 -3.56
C ASP A 361 0.34 10.66 -4.85
N LEU A 362 0.44 9.39 -5.24
CA LEU A 362 -0.11 8.86 -6.49
C LEU A 362 -1.07 7.69 -6.22
N PRO A 363 -2.38 7.83 -6.46
CA PRO A 363 -3.31 6.71 -6.42
C PRO A 363 -2.84 5.56 -7.31
N SER A 364 -2.64 4.38 -6.72
CA SER A 364 -1.96 3.26 -7.37
C SER A 364 -2.63 1.93 -7.04
N ILE A 365 -2.72 1.05 -8.03
CA ILE A 365 -3.13 -0.35 -7.86
C ILE A 365 -2.16 -1.28 -8.59
N LEU A 366 -2.08 -2.53 -8.12
CA LEU A 366 -1.55 -3.65 -8.89
C LEU A 366 -2.72 -4.55 -9.26
N PHE A 367 -2.87 -4.82 -10.56
CA PHE A 367 -3.94 -5.64 -11.12
C PHE A 367 -3.38 -6.98 -11.58
N GLU A 368 -3.61 -8.03 -10.77
CA GLU A 368 -3.43 -9.42 -11.19
C GLU A 368 -4.59 -9.80 -12.10
N THR A 369 -4.31 -9.94 -13.38
CA THR A 369 -5.34 -10.17 -14.41
C THR A 369 -5.80 -11.63 -14.50
N GLY A 370 -5.19 -12.53 -13.76
CA GLY A 370 -5.43 -13.96 -13.64
C GLY A 370 -4.14 -14.69 -13.25
N TYR A 371 -4.19 -16.01 -13.18
CA TYR A 371 -3.03 -16.83 -12.85
C TYR A 371 -2.53 -17.57 -14.09
N ILE A 372 -1.29 -17.28 -14.51
CA ILE A 372 -0.63 -17.96 -15.64
C ILE A 372 -0.40 -19.47 -15.38
N SER A 373 -0.46 -19.90 -14.11
CA SER A 373 -0.40 -21.30 -13.68
C SER A 373 -1.73 -22.06 -13.81
N ASN A 374 -2.85 -21.36 -14.03
CA ASN A 374 -4.15 -21.96 -14.31
C ASN A 374 -4.41 -21.97 -15.82
N GLU A 375 -4.80 -23.11 -16.37
CA GLU A 375 -4.96 -23.30 -17.82
C GLU A 375 -5.98 -22.33 -18.43
N ALA A 376 -7.18 -22.24 -17.85
CA ALA A 376 -8.24 -21.36 -18.36
C ALA A 376 -7.89 -19.86 -18.24
N ASP A 377 -7.19 -19.46 -17.17
CA ASP A 377 -6.68 -18.12 -17.04
C ASP A 377 -5.57 -17.82 -18.05
N ALA A 378 -4.63 -18.76 -18.26
CA ALA A 378 -3.55 -18.64 -19.24
C ALA A 378 -4.10 -18.48 -20.66
N GLU A 379 -5.03 -19.34 -21.09
CA GLU A 379 -5.69 -19.24 -22.39
C GLU A 379 -6.35 -17.87 -22.61
N ARG A 380 -7.08 -17.38 -21.58
CA ARG A 380 -7.72 -16.06 -21.63
C ARG A 380 -6.69 -14.94 -21.77
N LEU A 381 -5.61 -14.97 -20.98
CA LEU A 381 -4.54 -13.96 -21.00
C LEU A 381 -3.79 -13.95 -22.33
N GLU A 382 -3.60 -15.12 -22.94
CA GLU A 382 -2.95 -15.27 -24.24
C GLU A 382 -3.87 -14.91 -25.42
N SER A 383 -5.20 -14.92 -25.22
CA SER A 383 -6.16 -14.58 -26.27
C SER A 383 -6.30 -13.06 -26.47
N ALA A 384 -6.59 -12.62 -27.68
CA ALA A 384 -6.90 -11.22 -27.99
C ALA A 384 -8.22 -10.78 -27.35
N GLU A 385 -9.19 -11.69 -27.25
CA GLU A 385 -10.51 -11.45 -26.67
C GLU A 385 -10.39 -11.21 -25.16
N GLY A 386 -9.69 -12.06 -24.44
CA GLY A 386 -9.49 -11.91 -22.99
C GLY A 386 -8.75 -10.62 -22.64
N ARG A 387 -7.68 -10.27 -23.38
CA ARG A 387 -7.01 -8.98 -23.19
C ARG A 387 -7.91 -7.78 -23.49
N ARG A 388 -8.80 -7.89 -24.49
CA ARG A 388 -9.78 -6.85 -24.80
C ARG A 388 -10.79 -6.70 -23.66
N ALA A 389 -11.31 -7.77 -23.10
CA ALA A 389 -12.24 -7.76 -21.97
C ALA A 389 -11.60 -7.06 -20.74
N ILE A 390 -10.36 -7.40 -20.42
CA ILE A 390 -9.57 -6.77 -19.36
C ILE A 390 -9.41 -5.27 -19.64
N ALA A 391 -8.98 -4.90 -20.83
CA ALA A 391 -8.75 -3.52 -21.24
C ALA A 391 -10.02 -2.66 -21.18
N GLN A 392 -11.16 -3.19 -21.63
CA GLN A 392 -12.45 -2.51 -21.57
C GLN A 392 -12.96 -2.33 -20.14
N SER A 393 -12.71 -3.30 -19.25
CA SER A 393 -13.03 -3.16 -17.82
C SER A 393 -12.23 -2.03 -17.17
N VAL A 394 -10.94 -1.94 -17.48
CA VAL A 394 -10.07 -0.85 -17.01
C VAL A 394 -10.54 0.49 -17.58
N ARG A 395 -10.88 0.55 -18.87
CA ARG A 395 -11.39 1.79 -19.49
C ARG A 395 -12.62 2.31 -18.78
N ARG A 396 -13.66 1.48 -18.60
CA ARG A 396 -14.90 1.90 -17.92
C ARG A 396 -14.63 2.37 -16.49
N ALA A 397 -13.78 1.64 -15.74
CA ALA A 397 -13.42 2.03 -14.38
C ALA A 397 -12.70 3.40 -14.33
N VAL A 398 -11.77 3.65 -15.23
CA VAL A 398 -11.03 4.91 -15.34
C VAL A 398 -11.96 6.06 -15.71
N GLU A 399 -12.85 5.87 -16.68
CA GLU A 399 -13.84 6.88 -17.09
C GLU A 399 -14.76 7.28 -15.92
N VAL A 400 -15.30 6.30 -15.19
CA VAL A 400 -16.14 6.56 -14.01
C VAL A 400 -15.33 7.24 -12.88
N TYR A 401 -14.10 6.82 -12.66
CA TYR A 401 -13.24 7.39 -11.64
C TYR A 401 -13.00 8.88 -11.85
N PHE A 402 -12.61 9.28 -13.05
CA PHE A 402 -12.35 10.68 -13.36
C PHE A 402 -13.62 11.51 -13.48
N ALA A 403 -14.73 10.94 -14.00
CA ALA A 403 -16.02 11.63 -14.02
C ALA A 403 -16.48 12.02 -12.60
N ARG A 404 -16.37 11.12 -11.63
CA ARG A 404 -16.70 11.40 -10.22
C ARG A 404 -15.79 12.47 -9.60
N ARG A 405 -14.50 12.47 -9.92
CA ARG A 405 -13.55 13.49 -9.42
C ARG A 405 -13.79 14.87 -10.01
N MET A 406 -14.26 14.95 -11.25
CA MET A 406 -14.66 16.24 -11.87
C MET A 406 -15.96 16.77 -11.27
N ALA A 407 -16.94 15.91 -10.99
CA ALA A 407 -18.21 16.31 -10.36
C ALA A 407 -18.07 16.73 -8.89
N ALA A 408 -16.98 16.33 -8.22
CA ALA A 408 -16.69 16.67 -6.81
C ALA A 408 -15.85 17.95 -6.65
N ARG A 409 -15.43 18.57 -7.76
CA ARG A 409 -14.71 19.86 -7.81
C ARG A 409 -15.66 21.02 -8.03
#